data_ecb3bd37ead0672af57c3f47908d8b9a
#
_entry.id   ecb3bd37ead0672af57c3f47908d8b9a
#
_cell.length_a   1.000
_cell.length_b   1.000
_cell.length_c   1.000
_cell.angle_alpha   90.00
_cell.angle_beta   90.00
_cell.angle_gamma   90.00
#
_symmetry.space_group_name_H-M   'P 1'
#
loop_
_entity.id
_entity.type
_entity.pdbx_description
1 polymer ?
#
loop_
_entity_poly.entity_id
_entity_poly.type
_entity_poly.pdbx_seq_one_letter_code
_entity_poly.pdbx_strand_id
1 'polypeptide(L)'
;MSLFKSAELTKISFVPGERVKGRWVEGSETRTEFAGTWQPASGQDLQKLPEGKRSDETFKCFAPIEIEFTAADADKGVSGDRIEKDGVRYEVILAAPWNNGILPHWELLCKREKEGER
;
A
#
# COMPACT_ATOMS: atom_id res chain seq x y z
N MET A 1 21.40 -1.20 -16.95
CA MET A 1 20.18 -2.02 -16.99
C MET A 1 19.73 -2.29 -15.54
N SER A 2 18.50 -1.98 -15.25
CA SER A 2 17.96 -2.27 -13.93
C SER A 2 17.66 -3.77 -13.80
N LEU A 3 18.06 -4.36 -12.67
CA LEU A 3 17.72 -5.75 -12.36
C LEU A 3 16.24 -5.92 -12.09
N PHE A 4 15.54 -4.84 -11.75
CA PHE A 4 14.13 -4.85 -11.45
C PHE A 4 13.41 -3.93 -12.42
N LYS A 5 12.39 -4.46 -13.06
CA LYS A 5 11.58 -3.64 -13.96
C LYS A 5 10.67 -2.75 -13.13
N SER A 6 10.63 -1.47 -13.50
CA SER A 6 9.65 -0.57 -12.93
C SER A 6 8.26 -0.94 -13.43
N ALA A 7 7.31 -0.88 -12.53
CA ALA A 7 5.91 -1.09 -12.86
C ALA A 7 5.15 0.23 -12.67
N GLU A 8 4.15 0.44 -13.49
CA GLU A 8 3.26 1.59 -13.32
C GLU A 8 2.21 1.20 -12.28
N LEU A 9 2.18 1.96 -11.20
CA LEU A 9 1.33 1.68 -10.05
C LEU A 9 0.54 2.92 -9.71
N THR A 10 -0.61 2.73 -9.08
CA THR A 10 -1.44 3.84 -8.61
C THR A 10 -1.67 3.70 -7.12
N LYS A 11 -1.29 4.71 -6.36
CA LYS A 11 -1.64 4.79 -4.94
C LYS A 11 -3.05 5.33 -4.82
N ILE A 12 -3.88 4.66 -4.04
CA ILE A 12 -5.24 5.10 -3.74
C ILE A 12 -5.35 5.35 -2.26
N SER A 13 -5.63 6.60 -1.90
CA SER A 13 -5.86 7.01 -0.52
C SER A 13 -7.33 7.38 -0.36
N PHE A 14 -7.87 7.04 0.79
CA PHE A 14 -9.26 7.37 1.11
C PHE A 14 -9.31 8.53 2.08
N VAL A 15 -10.12 9.52 1.73
CA VAL A 15 -10.47 10.60 2.64
C VAL A 15 -11.86 10.27 3.18
N PRO A 16 -11.98 9.96 4.48
CA PRO A 16 -13.28 9.57 5.02
C PRO A 16 -14.28 10.70 4.94
N GLY A 17 -15.57 10.33 4.84
CA GLY A 17 -16.63 11.31 4.92
C GLY A 17 -16.65 11.96 6.30
N GLU A 18 -17.12 13.19 6.36
CA GLU A 18 -17.19 13.94 7.61
C GLU A 18 -18.41 14.85 7.62
N ARG A 19 -18.78 15.28 8.82
CA ARG A 19 -19.87 16.21 8.98
C ARG A 19 -19.28 17.63 9.05
N VAL A 20 -19.66 18.48 8.10
CA VAL A 20 -19.19 19.84 8.02
C VAL A 20 -20.40 20.77 8.11
N LYS A 21 -20.43 21.63 9.12
CA LYS A 21 -21.52 22.59 9.36
C LYS A 21 -22.90 21.92 9.33
N GLY A 22 -23.01 20.77 9.96
CA GLY A 22 -24.27 20.01 10.03
C GLY A 22 -24.62 19.24 8.78
N ARG A 23 -23.80 19.27 7.75
CA ARG A 23 -23.99 18.52 6.51
C ARG A 23 -23.00 17.40 6.42
N TRP A 24 -23.47 16.26 5.93
CA TRP A 24 -22.57 15.15 5.62
C TRP A 24 -21.86 15.41 4.30
N VAL A 25 -20.55 15.37 4.34
CA VAL A 25 -19.72 15.45 3.14
C VAL A 25 -19.11 14.06 2.91
N GLU A 26 -19.41 13.46 1.77
CA GLU A 26 -18.89 12.14 1.47
C GLU A 26 -17.38 12.13 1.32
N GLY A 27 -16.78 11.01 1.69
CA GLY A 27 -15.37 10.79 1.46
C GLY A 27 -15.05 10.64 -0.02
N SER A 28 -13.79 10.73 -0.33
CA SER A 28 -13.31 10.62 -1.71
C SER A 28 -12.04 9.79 -1.79
N GLU A 29 -11.74 9.31 -2.99
CA GLU A 29 -10.48 8.66 -3.29
C GLU A 29 -9.54 9.68 -3.93
N THR A 30 -8.28 9.63 -3.50
CA THR A 30 -7.21 10.36 -4.16
C THR A 30 -6.29 9.36 -4.83
N ARG A 31 -6.00 9.56 -6.11
CA ARG A 31 -5.17 8.65 -6.90
C ARG A 31 -3.87 9.34 -7.27
N THR A 32 -2.75 8.66 -7.02
CA THR A 32 -1.42 9.16 -7.36
C THR A 32 -0.68 8.09 -8.13
N GLU A 33 -0.30 8.40 -9.35
CA GLU A 33 0.46 7.46 -10.18
C GLU A 33 1.95 7.54 -9.85
N PHE A 34 2.61 6.40 -9.81
CA PHE A 34 4.04 6.35 -9.56
C PHE A 34 4.65 5.12 -10.23
N ALA A 35 5.96 5.17 -10.42
CA ALA A 35 6.71 4.01 -10.88
C ALA A 35 7.42 3.37 -9.68
N GLY A 36 7.26 2.08 -9.52
CA GLY A 36 7.87 1.33 -8.44
C GLY A 36 8.22 -0.07 -8.89
N THR A 37 8.73 -0.89 -7.97
CA THR A 37 8.98 -2.30 -8.25
C THR A 37 7.84 -3.13 -7.68
N TRP A 38 7.59 -4.26 -8.30
CA TRP A 38 6.54 -5.18 -7.85
C TRP A 38 7.03 -6.60 -7.95
N GLN A 39 7.02 -7.31 -6.83
CA GLN A 39 7.51 -8.68 -6.79
C GLN A 39 6.80 -9.45 -5.68
N PRO A 40 6.73 -10.78 -5.75
CA PRO A 40 6.17 -11.56 -4.65
C PRO A 40 6.98 -11.36 -3.38
N ALA A 41 6.30 -11.34 -2.24
CA ALA A 41 6.98 -11.27 -0.95
C ALA A 41 7.72 -12.58 -0.68
N SER A 42 8.93 -12.46 -0.11
CA SER A 42 9.70 -13.64 0.27
C SER A 42 9.21 -14.18 1.62
N GLY A 43 9.70 -15.36 1.99
CA GLY A 43 9.40 -15.91 3.31
C GLY A 43 9.87 -15.01 4.44
N GLN A 44 11.02 -14.35 4.25
CA GLN A 44 11.51 -13.39 5.24
C GLN A 44 10.62 -12.17 5.35
N ASP A 45 10.09 -11.71 4.21
CA ASP A 45 9.16 -10.57 4.21
C ASP A 45 7.87 -10.94 4.97
N LEU A 46 7.36 -12.14 4.76
CA LEU A 46 6.14 -12.58 5.44
C LEU A 46 6.33 -12.70 6.94
N GLN A 47 7.54 -12.99 7.41
CA GLN A 47 7.84 -13.06 8.84
C GLN A 47 7.75 -11.70 9.53
N LYS A 48 7.78 -10.61 8.79
CA LYS A 48 7.58 -9.26 9.33
C LYS A 48 6.14 -9.01 9.70
N LEU A 49 5.22 -9.87 9.27
CA LEU A 49 3.80 -9.72 9.49
C LEU A 49 3.32 -10.66 10.59
N PRO A 50 2.26 -10.26 11.36
CA PRO A 50 1.60 -11.19 12.27
C PRO A 50 1.10 -12.43 11.51
N GLU A 51 1.09 -13.58 12.16
CA GLU A 51 0.69 -14.84 11.52
C GLU A 51 -0.63 -14.77 10.78
N GLY A 52 -1.62 -14.11 11.37
CA GLY A 52 -2.94 -14.01 10.75
C GLY A 52 -3.00 -13.13 9.51
N LYS A 53 -1.91 -12.40 9.22
CA LYS A 53 -1.85 -11.54 8.04
C LYS A 53 -0.94 -12.06 6.94
N ARG A 54 -0.32 -13.21 7.14
CA ARG A 54 0.52 -13.83 6.14
C ARG A 54 -0.33 -14.50 5.07
N SER A 55 0.04 -14.29 3.81
CA SER A 55 -0.73 -14.83 2.69
C SER A 55 0.17 -15.00 1.49
N ASP A 56 -0.11 -16.02 0.68
CA ASP A 56 0.58 -16.24 -0.59
C ASP A 56 0.31 -15.12 -1.60
N GLU A 57 -0.73 -14.32 -1.37
CA GLU A 57 -1.08 -13.18 -2.21
C GLU A 57 -0.48 -11.86 -1.70
N THR A 58 0.66 -11.96 -1.01
CA THR A 58 1.39 -10.79 -0.52
C THR A 58 2.51 -10.43 -1.49
N PHE A 59 2.59 -9.16 -1.84
CA PHE A 59 3.59 -8.64 -2.76
C PHE A 59 4.42 -7.57 -2.09
N LYS A 60 5.65 -7.43 -2.56
CA LYS A 60 6.59 -6.43 -2.08
C LYS A 60 6.73 -5.34 -3.15
N CYS A 61 6.69 -4.09 -2.70
CA CYS A 61 6.81 -2.95 -3.57
C CYS A 61 7.83 -1.96 -3.01
N PHE A 62 8.70 -1.45 -3.87
CA PHE A 62 9.54 -0.32 -3.54
C PHE A 62 8.97 0.91 -4.23
N ALA A 63 8.74 1.97 -3.47
CA ALA A 63 8.11 3.19 -3.95
C ALA A 63 8.98 4.40 -3.65
N PRO A 64 8.81 5.50 -4.43
CA PRO A 64 9.56 6.74 -4.16
C PRO A 64 9.30 7.28 -2.78
N ILE A 65 10.34 7.80 -2.13
CA ILE A 65 10.23 8.32 -0.75
C ILE A 65 9.35 9.56 -0.66
N GLU A 66 9.19 10.29 -1.75
CA GLU A 66 8.37 11.51 -1.78
C GLU A 66 6.88 11.24 -1.60
N ILE A 67 6.46 10.00 -1.87
CA ILE A 67 5.06 9.61 -1.75
C ILE A 67 4.85 8.99 -0.37
N GLU A 68 3.92 9.53 0.39
CA GLU A 68 3.63 9.00 1.72
C GLU A 68 2.68 7.81 1.61
N PHE A 69 2.91 6.79 2.44
CA PHE A 69 2.06 5.62 2.50
C PHE A 69 1.62 5.34 3.93
N THR A 70 0.39 4.93 4.09
CA THR A 70 -0.18 4.53 5.37
C THR A 70 -0.52 3.05 5.32
N ALA A 71 0.02 2.28 6.25
CA ALA A 71 -0.30 0.86 6.37
C ALA A 71 -1.56 0.66 7.20
N ALA A 72 -2.28 -0.41 6.94
CA ALA A 72 -3.44 -0.78 7.73
C ALA A 72 -3.05 -1.07 9.18
N ASP A 73 -3.86 -0.60 10.11
CA ASP A 73 -3.66 -0.87 11.53
C ASP A 73 -5.04 -1.14 12.15
N ALA A 74 -5.35 -2.41 12.30
CA ALA A 74 -6.65 -2.84 12.80
C ALA A 74 -6.89 -2.39 14.25
N ASP A 75 -5.83 -2.37 15.06
CA ASP A 75 -5.93 -1.98 16.47
C ASP A 75 -6.32 -0.51 16.62
N LYS A 76 -5.90 0.31 15.67
CA LYS A 76 -6.22 1.74 15.67
C LYS A 76 -7.39 2.08 14.74
N GLY A 77 -7.98 1.08 14.09
CA GLY A 77 -9.05 1.31 13.14
C GLY A 77 -8.61 2.05 11.88
N VAL A 78 -7.34 1.95 11.52
CA VAL A 78 -6.80 2.64 10.36
C VAL A 78 -6.85 1.73 9.14
N SER A 79 -7.46 2.21 8.07
CA SER A 79 -7.44 1.53 6.79
C SER A 79 -6.16 1.92 6.04
N GLY A 80 -5.48 0.92 5.50
CA GLY A 80 -4.27 1.19 4.73
C GLY A 80 -4.59 1.79 3.36
N ASP A 81 -3.59 2.47 2.78
CA ASP A 81 -3.69 2.89 1.39
C ASP A 81 -3.80 1.66 0.50
N ARG A 82 -4.31 1.86 -0.70
CA ARG A 82 -4.39 0.80 -1.71
C ARG A 82 -3.37 1.08 -2.81
N ILE A 83 -2.90 0.03 -3.44
CA ILE A 83 -2.11 0.14 -4.66
C ILE A 83 -2.85 -0.64 -5.74
N GLU A 84 -3.12 0.02 -6.86
CA GLU A 84 -3.76 -0.61 -8.00
C GLU A 84 -2.71 -0.96 -9.04
N LYS A 85 -2.69 -2.21 -9.45
CA LYS A 85 -1.81 -2.71 -10.49
C LYS A 85 -2.62 -3.61 -11.42
N ASP A 86 -2.63 -3.26 -12.70
CA ASP A 86 -3.35 -4.04 -13.72
C ASP A 86 -4.83 -4.26 -13.38
N GLY A 87 -5.47 -3.26 -12.78
CA GLY A 87 -6.88 -3.34 -12.43
C GLY A 87 -7.18 -4.05 -11.12
N VAL A 88 -6.16 -4.53 -10.42
CA VAL A 88 -6.33 -5.24 -9.15
C VAL A 88 -5.84 -4.35 -8.01
N ARG A 89 -6.61 -4.29 -6.94
CA ARG A 89 -6.26 -3.50 -5.76
C ARG A 89 -5.61 -4.37 -4.69
N TYR A 90 -4.59 -3.80 -4.07
CA TYR A 90 -3.85 -4.42 -2.97
C TYR A 90 -3.82 -3.45 -1.81
N GLU A 91 -4.07 -3.94 -0.59
CA GLU A 91 -3.98 -3.11 0.60
C GLU A 91 -2.55 -3.08 1.12
N VAL A 92 -2.04 -1.89 1.45
CA VAL A 92 -0.74 -1.73 2.09
C VAL A 92 -0.87 -2.17 3.54
N ILE A 93 -0.18 -3.24 3.91
CA ILE A 93 -0.24 -3.81 5.26
C ILE A 93 1.04 -3.59 6.06
N LEU A 94 2.09 -3.14 5.41
CA LEU A 94 3.33 -2.73 6.06
C LEU A 94 3.98 -1.66 5.21
N ALA A 95 4.42 -0.58 5.84
CA ALA A 95 5.13 0.51 5.16
C ALA A 95 6.32 0.91 6.01
N ALA A 96 7.53 0.78 5.44
CA ALA A 96 8.76 1.10 6.13
C ALA A 96 9.61 2.03 5.26
N PRO A 97 9.94 3.23 5.73
CA PRO A 97 10.81 4.11 4.97
C PRO A 97 12.27 3.70 5.14
N TRP A 98 13.02 3.74 4.05
CA TRP A 98 14.45 3.49 4.05
C TRP A 98 15.16 4.77 3.65
N ASN A 99 15.86 5.39 4.62
CA ASN A 99 16.56 6.65 4.42
C ASN A 99 18.08 6.54 4.55
N ASN A 100 18.58 5.37 4.88
CA ASN A 100 20.00 5.17 5.13
C ASN A 100 20.67 4.48 3.96
N GLY A 101 20.71 5.15 2.83
CA GLY A 101 21.30 4.58 1.63
C GLY A 101 21.39 5.62 0.54
N ILE A 102 21.84 5.19 -0.61
CA ILE A 102 22.03 6.07 -1.76
C ILE A 102 20.67 6.46 -2.36
N LEU A 103 19.67 5.58 -2.26
CA LEU A 103 18.35 5.82 -2.82
C LEU A 103 17.28 5.63 -1.74
N PRO A 104 16.85 6.73 -1.10
CA PRO A 104 15.74 6.63 -0.17
C PRO A 104 14.48 6.11 -0.86
N HIS A 105 13.77 5.21 -0.21
CA HIS A 105 12.56 4.62 -0.78
C HIS A 105 11.69 4.04 0.32
N TRP A 106 10.44 3.73 -0.03
CA TRP A 106 9.55 2.96 0.82
C TRP A 106 9.64 1.49 0.47
N GLU A 107 9.65 0.65 1.50
CA GLU A 107 9.45 -0.78 1.36
C GLU A 107 8.04 -1.10 1.83
N LEU A 108 7.21 -1.58 0.92
CA LEU A 108 5.80 -1.83 1.19
C LEU A 108 5.52 -3.32 1.04
N LEU A 109 4.69 -3.84 1.94
CA LEU A 109 4.09 -5.16 1.76
C LEU A 109 2.60 -4.95 1.54
N CYS A 110 2.08 -5.55 0.48
CA CYS A 110 0.71 -5.34 0.04
C CYS A 110 0.02 -6.68 -0.13
N LYS A 111 -1.21 -6.77 0.34
CA LYS A 111 -2.01 -7.97 0.23
C LYS A 111 -3.18 -7.72 -0.72
N ARG A 112 -3.41 -8.65 -1.62
CA ARG A 112 -4.52 -8.53 -2.57
C ARG A 112 -5.85 -8.43 -1.84
N GLU A 113 -6.67 -7.45 -2.23
CA GLU A 113 -8.05 -7.36 -1.78
C GLU A 113 -8.85 -8.44 -2.48
N LYS A 114 -9.65 -9.17 -1.72
CA LYS A 114 -10.53 -10.15 -2.31
C LYS A 114 -11.77 -9.47 -2.88
N GLU A 115 -12.09 -9.81 -4.10
CA GLU A 115 -13.29 -9.32 -4.75
C GLU A 115 -14.51 -9.80 -3.97
N GLY A 116 -15.46 -8.87 -3.73
CA GLY A 116 -16.67 -9.21 -3.01
C GLY A 116 -16.58 -9.10 -1.50
N GLU A 117 -15.41 -8.93 -0.93
CA GLU A 117 -15.27 -8.63 0.49
C GLU A 117 -15.44 -7.14 0.71
N ARG A 118 -16.41 -6.78 1.48
CA ARG A 118 -16.74 -5.38 1.73
C ARG A 118 -17.04 -5.15 3.20
#